data_2d10ddecf8ce21586b85825ff798bb00
#
_entry.id   2d10ddecf8ce21586b85825ff798bb00
#
_cell.length_a   1.000
_cell.length_b   1.000
_cell.length_c   1.000
_cell.angle_alpha   90.00
_cell.angle_beta   90.00
_cell.angle_gamma   90.00
#
_symmetry.space_group_name_H-M   'P 1'
#
loop_
_entity.id
_entity.type
_entity.pdbx_description
1 polymer ?
#
loop_
_entity_poly.entity_id
_entity_poly.type
_entity_poly.pdbx_seq_one_letter_code
_entity_poly.pdbx_strand_id
1 'polypeptide(L)'
;GKTTPAETLKACAAALTARFIKDGYVNTRVYTLPEPKPGALEVVMGVIAELQVESSNEELKAKVEAQLAPLLGSVLHIPTLEKALVEVRRGGVGEIAGNMGRLGSDPTKAVVTLAVEPSPPTPLRGDFSVGNNGSPGNGEWRSNAVLLQGDFIKRGDTALLFLELKNDGQLELGSTLLSATYTYPLSDDWNITGSLGYSHSNFVEFRGDNHKLNFRTLQG
;
A
#
# COMPACT_ATOMS: atom_id res chain seq x y z
N GLY A 1 50.33 -1.74 -24.99
CA GLY A 1 50.65 -0.41 -24.51
C GLY A 1 50.68 -0.43 -22.99
N LYS A 2 51.72 0.11 -22.35
CA LYS A 2 51.80 0.28 -20.91
C LYS A 2 50.92 1.47 -20.57
N THR A 3 49.83 1.26 -19.81
CA THR A 3 48.98 2.34 -19.26
C THR A 3 49.80 3.18 -18.29
N THR A 4 49.67 4.51 -18.37
CA THR A 4 50.33 5.40 -17.40
C THR A 4 49.71 5.27 -16.03
N PRO A 5 50.41 5.54 -14.90
CA PRO A 5 49.82 5.53 -13.55
C PRO A 5 48.56 6.44 -13.43
N ALA A 6 48.55 7.57 -14.14
CA ALA A 6 47.41 8.47 -14.17
C ALA A 6 46.18 7.87 -14.88
N GLU A 7 46.39 7.13 -15.98
CA GLU A 7 45.30 6.42 -16.68
C GLU A 7 44.73 5.29 -15.84
N THR A 8 45.58 4.59 -15.09
CA THR A 8 45.13 3.53 -14.16
C THR A 8 44.28 4.10 -13.04
N LEU A 9 44.67 5.26 -12.47
CA LEU A 9 43.90 5.95 -11.43
C LEU A 9 42.54 6.45 -11.94
N LYS A 10 42.49 7.02 -13.14
CA LYS A 10 41.23 7.42 -13.78
C LYS A 10 40.32 6.20 -14.02
N ALA A 11 40.87 5.09 -14.47
CA ALA A 11 40.09 3.87 -14.65
C ALA A 11 39.55 3.33 -13.31
N CYS A 12 40.34 3.39 -12.24
CA CYS A 12 39.92 3.05 -10.89
C CYS A 12 38.79 3.95 -10.39
N ALA A 13 38.90 5.28 -10.56
CA ALA A 13 37.88 6.24 -10.19
C ALA A 13 36.55 5.98 -10.93
N ALA A 14 36.65 5.69 -12.25
CA ALA A 14 35.46 5.35 -13.04
C ALA A 14 34.82 4.03 -12.60
N ALA A 15 35.61 3.01 -12.31
CA ALA A 15 35.12 1.72 -11.83
C ALA A 15 34.42 1.84 -10.46
N LEU A 16 35.00 2.61 -9.53
CA LEU A 16 34.40 2.88 -8.23
C LEU A 16 33.10 3.69 -8.37
N THR A 17 33.08 4.73 -9.23
CA THR A 17 31.85 5.47 -9.51
C THR A 17 30.75 4.54 -10.05
N ALA A 18 31.07 3.66 -11.00
CA ALA A 18 30.14 2.69 -11.54
C ALA A 18 29.64 1.72 -10.45
N ARG A 19 30.49 1.35 -9.51
CA ARG A 19 30.12 0.50 -8.36
C ARG A 19 29.14 1.21 -7.44
N PHE A 20 29.39 2.48 -7.07
CA PHE A 20 28.46 3.28 -6.27
C PHE A 20 27.11 3.42 -6.94
N ILE A 21 27.06 3.69 -8.25
CA ILE A 21 25.82 3.77 -9.02
C ILE A 21 25.06 2.44 -8.96
N LYS A 22 25.75 1.32 -9.14
CA LYS A 22 25.16 -0.02 -9.07
C LYS A 22 24.57 -0.32 -7.67
N ASP A 23 25.24 0.15 -6.63
CA ASP A 23 24.81 -0.02 -5.24
C ASP A 23 23.73 1.01 -4.83
N GLY A 24 23.20 1.81 -5.79
CA GLY A 24 22.07 2.74 -5.56
C GLY A 24 22.48 4.18 -5.24
N TYR A 25 23.77 4.51 -5.20
CA TYR A 25 24.28 5.87 -4.96
C TYR A 25 24.49 6.59 -6.30
N VAL A 26 23.41 6.91 -6.99
CA VAL A 26 23.41 7.29 -8.41
C VAL A 26 24.11 8.61 -8.74
N ASN A 27 24.25 9.52 -7.79
CA ASN A 27 24.92 10.82 -7.95
C ASN A 27 26.24 10.93 -7.19
N THR A 28 26.73 9.86 -6.55
CA THR A 28 28.07 9.79 -5.96
C THR A 28 29.11 9.72 -7.07
N ARG A 29 30.19 10.45 -6.90
CA ARG A 29 31.31 10.52 -7.87
C ARG A 29 32.65 10.31 -7.18
N VAL A 30 33.55 9.68 -7.90
CA VAL A 30 34.93 9.49 -7.46
C VAL A 30 35.87 10.24 -8.41
N TYR A 31 36.68 11.09 -7.85
CA TYR A 31 37.61 11.94 -8.58
C TYR A 31 39.05 11.56 -8.27
N THR A 32 39.93 11.80 -9.22
CA THR A 32 41.39 11.79 -8.99
C THR A 32 41.78 13.16 -8.45
N LEU A 33 42.52 13.18 -7.34
CA LEU A 33 43.01 14.45 -6.80
C LEU A 33 44.16 14.94 -7.66
N PRO A 34 44.19 16.26 -8.03
CA PRO A 34 45.33 16.92 -8.58
C PRO A 34 46.42 17.05 -7.50
N GLU A 35 47.65 17.37 -7.92
CA GLU A 35 48.73 17.67 -6.97
C GLU A 35 48.28 18.60 -5.81
N PRO A 36 48.69 18.40 -4.57
CA PRO A 36 49.96 17.77 -4.13
C PRO A 36 49.86 16.32 -3.64
N LYS A 37 48.72 15.62 -3.81
CA LYS A 37 48.57 14.20 -3.41
C LYS A 37 48.33 13.29 -4.63
N PRO A 38 49.31 13.11 -5.52
CA PRO A 38 49.18 12.22 -6.64
C PRO A 38 48.93 10.78 -6.15
N GLY A 39 47.99 10.10 -6.76
CA GLY A 39 47.67 8.71 -6.43
C GLY A 39 46.54 8.52 -5.43
N ALA A 40 45.91 9.61 -4.95
CA ALA A 40 44.70 9.57 -4.11
C ALA A 40 43.43 9.72 -4.94
N LEU A 41 42.33 9.09 -4.45
CA LEU A 41 40.99 9.24 -4.95
C LEU A 41 40.14 9.96 -3.92
N GLU A 42 39.29 10.84 -4.38
CA GLU A 42 38.31 11.53 -3.56
C GLU A 42 36.91 11.03 -3.89
N VAL A 43 36.17 10.57 -2.86
CA VAL A 43 34.77 10.17 -3.00
C VAL A 43 33.90 11.32 -2.56
N VAL A 44 33.12 11.88 -3.48
CA VAL A 44 32.12 12.91 -3.20
C VAL A 44 30.76 12.23 -3.19
N MET A 45 30.20 12.10 -1.97
CA MET A 45 28.87 11.50 -1.80
C MET A 45 27.82 12.43 -2.37
N GLY A 46 26.95 11.88 -3.20
CA GLY A 46 25.84 12.63 -3.77
C GLY A 46 24.73 12.83 -2.76
N VAL A 47 24.19 14.04 -2.70
CA VAL A 47 23.12 14.40 -1.75
C VAL A 47 21.86 14.88 -2.46
N ILE A 48 20.72 14.79 -1.77
CA ILE A 48 19.47 15.42 -2.17
C ILE A 48 19.57 16.91 -1.76
N ALA A 49 19.88 17.77 -2.72
CA ALA A 49 20.04 19.18 -2.46
C ALA A 49 18.72 19.94 -2.44
N GLU A 50 17.73 19.47 -3.20
CA GLU A 50 16.41 20.06 -3.30
C GLU A 50 15.36 18.97 -3.46
N LEU A 51 14.20 19.17 -2.80
CA LEU A 51 13.04 18.33 -2.90
C LEU A 51 11.85 19.21 -3.28
N GLN A 52 11.24 18.92 -4.41
CA GLN A 52 10.07 19.63 -4.91
C GLN A 52 8.89 18.66 -4.95
N VAL A 53 7.77 19.06 -4.35
CA VAL A 53 6.51 18.29 -4.38
C VAL A 53 5.46 19.11 -5.10
N GLU A 54 4.89 18.55 -6.14
CA GLU A 54 3.79 19.12 -6.92
C GLU A 54 2.53 18.28 -6.66
N SER A 55 1.40 18.93 -6.38
CA SER A 55 0.10 18.30 -6.17
C SER A 55 -1.03 19.26 -6.47
N SER A 56 -2.15 18.73 -6.93
CA SER A 56 -3.42 19.48 -7.02
C SER A 56 -4.06 19.74 -5.64
N ASN A 57 -3.60 19.04 -4.58
CA ASN A 57 -4.09 19.14 -3.22
C ASN A 57 -2.98 19.67 -2.29
N GLU A 58 -3.12 20.91 -1.82
CA GLU A 58 -2.12 21.59 -0.99
C GLU A 58 -1.91 20.93 0.38
N GLU A 59 -2.94 20.33 0.98
CA GLU A 59 -2.82 19.62 2.25
C GLU A 59 -1.99 18.34 2.06
N LEU A 60 -2.25 17.60 0.98
CA LEU A 60 -1.47 16.41 0.62
C LEU A 60 -0.02 16.77 0.34
N LYS A 61 0.22 17.86 -0.39
CA LYS A 61 1.55 18.39 -0.68
C LYS A 61 2.32 18.68 0.61
N ALA A 62 1.75 19.48 1.51
CA ALA A 62 2.37 19.81 2.78
C ALA A 62 2.69 18.57 3.64
N LYS A 63 1.79 17.59 3.65
CA LYS A 63 1.99 16.31 4.34
C LYS A 63 3.16 15.52 3.75
N VAL A 64 3.25 15.42 2.43
CA VAL A 64 4.33 14.71 1.74
C VAL A 64 5.66 15.42 1.94
N GLU A 65 5.70 16.75 1.82
CA GLU A 65 6.90 17.55 2.10
C GLU A 65 7.40 17.33 3.52
N ALA A 66 6.52 17.38 4.52
CA ALA A 66 6.88 17.12 5.91
C ALA A 66 7.43 15.70 6.13
N GLN A 67 6.87 14.71 5.47
CA GLN A 67 7.29 13.31 5.59
C GLN A 67 8.64 13.06 4.93
N LEU A 68 8.94 13.74 3.82
CA LEU A 68 10.19 13.60 3.08
C LEU A 68 11.28 14.59 3.51
N ALA A 69 10.95 15.59 4.34
CA ALA A 69 11.90 16.59 4.82
C ALA A 69 13.21 16.01 5.42
N PRO A 70 13.21 14.87 6.15
CA PRO A 70 14.43 14.24 6.65
C PRO A 70 15.42 13.79 5.57
N LEU A 71 14.96 13.62 4.33
CA LEU A 71 15.82 13.23 3.20
C LEU A 71 16.58 14.42 2.60
N LEU A 72 16.14 15.64 2.85
CA LEU A 72 16.82 16.85 2.36
C LEU A 72 18.21 16.96 3.00
N GLY A 73 19.23 17.14 2.17
CA GLY A 73 20.62 17.17 2.61
C GLY A 73 21.23 15.79 2.91
N SER A 74 20.45 14.73 2.91
CA SER A 74 20.96 13.36 3.10
C SER A 74 21.61 12.81 1.82
N VAL A 75 22.41 11.75 1.99
CA VAL A 75 22.99 11.03 0.84
C VAL A 75 21.88 10.40 0.01
N LEU A 76 21.89 10.64 -1.30
CA LEU A 76 20.94 10.03 -2.21
C LEU A 76 21.25 8.56 -2.40
N HIS A 77 20.38 7.72 -1.86
CA HIS A 77 20.42 6.27 -2.01
C HIS A 77 19.04 5.79 -2.46
N ILE A 78 18.96 5.23 -3.67
CA ILE A 78 17.68 4.87 -4.30
C ILE A 78 16.82 3.96 -3.41
N PRO A 79 17.31 2.84 -2.81
CA PRO A 79 16.49 2.01 -1.94
C PRO A 79 15.91 2.75 -0.72
N THR A 80 16.63 3.74 -0.19
CA THR A 80 16.14 4.56 0.93
C THR A 80 15.03 5.51 0.48
N LEU A 81 15.19 6.12 -0.69
CA LEU A 81 14.16 6.97 -1.28
C LEU A 81 12.90 6.16 -1.61
N GLU A 82 13.04 4.98 -2.20
CA GLU A 82 11.92 4.07 -2.51
C GLU A 82 11.13 3.68 -1.26
N LYS A 83 11.81 3.34 -0.16
CA LYS A 83 11.16 3.06 1.13
C LYS A 83 10.35 4.26 1.63
N ALA A 84 10.90 5.45 1.56
CA ALA A 84 10.20 6.66 1.95
C ALA A 84 8.97 6.92 1.06
N LEU A 85 9.06 6.68 -0.25
CA LEU A 85 7.93 6.80 -1.17
C LEU A 85 6.83 5.75 -0.92
N VAL A 86 7.18 4.55 -0.48
CA VAL A 86 6.20 3.53 -0.04
C VAL A 86 5.41 4.05 1.16
N GLU A 87 6.08 4.65 2.16
CA GLU A 87 5.40 5.25 3.31
C GLU A 87 4.50 6.43 2.91
N VAL A 88 4.95 7.26 1.97
CA VAL A 88 4.13 8.34 1.40
C VAL A 88 2.86 7.79 0.76
N ARG A 89 2.95 6.72 -0.02
CA ARG A 89 1.78 6.04 -0.63
C ARG A 89 0.78 5.57 0.42
N ARG A 90 1.25 5.02 1.53
CA ARG A 90 0.39 4.62 2.65
C ARG A 90 -0.35 5.79 3.26
N GLY A 91 0.26 6.97 3.22
CA GLY A 91 -0.32 8.21 3.74
C GLY A 91 -1.52 8.77 2.98
N GLY A 92 -1.97 8.10 1.89
CA GLY A 92 -3.13 8.56 1.12
C GLY A 92 -2.82 9.05 -0.30
N VAL A 93 -1.57 8.86 -0.76
CA VAL A 93 -1.15 9.19 -2.13
C VAL A 93 -1.48 8.04 -3.07
N GLY A 94 -2.21 8.33 -4.14
CA GLY A 94 -2.59 7.36 -5.15
C GLY A 94 -1.48 7.13 -6.16
N GLU A 95 -1.09 8.19 -6.81
CA GLU A 95 -0.06 8.15 -7.83
C GLU A 95 1.12 9.01 -7.41
N ILE A 96 2.33 8.51 -7.63
CA ILE A 96 3.57 9.23 -7.43
C ILE A 96 4.39 9.07 -8.70
N ALA A 97 4.60 10.17 -9.40
CA ALA A 97 5.56 10.29 -10.47
C ALA A 97 6.78 11.04 -9.98
N GLY A 98 7.97 10.46 -10.14
CA GLY A 98 9.22 11.08 -9.68
C GLY A 98 10.18 11.33 -10.81
N ASN A 99 10.86 12.47 -10.76
CA ASN A 99 11.96 12.80 -11.64
C ASN A 99 13.16 13.25 -10.81
N MET A 100 14.36 12.93 -11.28
CA MET A 100 15.61 13.37 -10.67
C MET A 100 16.45 14.15 -11.66
N GLY A 101 16.82 15.35 -11.26
CA GLY A 101 17.71 16.24 -11.99
C GLY A 101 18.97 16.57 -11.22
N ARG A 102 19.83 17.36 -11.82
CA ARG A 102 21.03 17.92 -11.17
C ARG A 102 20.74 19.36 -10.79
N LEU A 103 21.24 19.78 -9.63
CA LEU A 103 21.20 21.18 -9.23
C LEU A 103 22.34 21.94 -9.96
N GLY A 104 21.99 22.69 -10.98
CA GLY A 104 22.96 23.41 -11.79
C GLY A 104 23.94 22.49 -12.51
N SER A 105 25.24 22.77 -12.43
CA SER A 105 26.31 22.00 -13.06
C SER A 105 26.92 20.91 -12.16
N ASP A 106 26.54 20.87 -10.88
CA ASP A 106 27.11 19.94 -9.91
C ASP A 106 26.42 18.55 -9.99
N PRO A 107 27.12 17.51 -10.45
CA PRO A 107 26.52 16.18 -10.59
C PRO A 107 26.27 15.49 -9.25
N THR A 108 26.81 16.00 -8.14
CA THR A 108 26.67 15.40 -6.80
C THR A 108 25.48 15.96 -6.04
N LYS A 109 24.84 17.02 -6.56
CA LYS A 109 23.65 17.63 -5.97
C LYS A 109 22.42 17.26 -6.80
N ALA A 110 21.54 16.46 -6.23
CA ALA A 110 20.30 16.06 -6.87
C ALA A 110 19.14 16.98 -6.49
N VAL A 111 18.30 17.25 -7.48
CA VAL A 111 16.95 17.78 -7.31
C VAL A 111 15.98 16.64 -7.53
N VAL A 112 15.16 16.33 -6.54
CA VAL A 112 14.10 15.32 -6.62
C VAL A 112 12.77 16.04 -6.75
N THR A 113 12.10 15.88 -7.87
CA THR A 113 10.76 16.42 -8.13
C THR A 113 9.76 15.29 -8.10
N LEU A 114 8.72 15.40 -7.26
CA LEU A 114 7.67 14.42 -7.09
C LEU A 114 6.33 15.06 -7.44
N ALA A 115 5.63 14.55 -8.44
CA ALA A 115 4.23 14.84 -8.68
C ALA A 115 3.39 13.81 -7.92
N VAL A 116 2.53 14.28 -7.02
CA VAL A 116 1.71 13.43 -6.16
C VAL A 116 0.24 13.79 -6.30
N GLU A 117 -0.60 12.77 -6.52
CA GLU A 117 -2.03 12.95 -6.61
C GLU A 117 -2.75 12.12 -5.54
N PRO A 118 -3.87 12.61 -5.00
CA PRO A 118 -4.63 11.88 -4.01
C PRO A 118 -5.14 10.57 -4.60
N SER A 119 -5.19 9.53 -3.79
CA SER A 119 -5.84 8.29 -4.21
C SER A 119 -7.32 8.52 -4.43
N PRO A 120 -7.88 8.05 -5.55
CA PRO A 120 -9.32 8.05 -5.69
C PRO A 120 -9.95 7.24 -4.56
N PRO A 121 -11.14 7.64 -4.06
CA PRO A 121 -11.83 6.87 -3.04
C PRO A 121 -12.16 5.48 -3.58
N THR A 122 -11.95 4.46 -2.76
CA THR A 122 -12.30 3.09 -3.13
C THR A 122 -13.82 2.98 -3.23
N PRO A 123 -14.37 2.62 -4.40
CA PRO A 123 -15.82 2.55 -4.58
C PRO A 123 -16.41 1.42 -3.71
N LEU A 124 -17.60 1.67 -3.16
CA LEU A 124 -18.40 0.62 -2.55
C LEU A 124 -18.74 -0.43 -3.62
N ARG A 125 -18.41 -1.69 -3.32
CA ARG A 125 -18.78 -2.83 -4.15
C ARG A 125 -19.84 -3.63 -3.46
N GLY A 126 -20.83 -4.09 -4.22
CA GLY A 126 -21.89 -4.93 -3.71
C GLY A 126 -22.29 -6.00 -4.72
N ASP A 127 -22.68 -7.14 -4.18
CA ASP A 127 -23.30 -8.22 -4.93
C ASP A 127 -24.61 -8.59 -4.24
N PHE A 128 -25.63 -8.85 -5.03
CA PHE A 128 -26.92 -9.33 -4.55
C PHE A 128 -27.41 -10.48 -5.43
N SER A 129 -27.78 -11.58 -4.80
CA SER A 129 -28.32 -12.73 -5.50
C SER A 129 -29.59 -13.26 -4.84
N VAL A 130 -30.52 -13.71 -5.67
CA VAL A 130 -31.71 -14.42 -5.24
C VAL A 130 -31.82 -15.70 -6.05
N GLY A 131 -32.04 -16.81 -5.37
CA GLY A 131 -32.16 -18.12 -6.00
C GLY A 131 -33.19 -19.00 -5.30
N ASN A 132 -33.77 -19.94 -6.05
CA ASN A 132 -34.65 -20.96 -5.55
C ASN A 132 -33.93 -22.32 -5.59
N ASN A 133 -32.80 -22.41 -4.90
CA ASN A 133 -31.95 -23.60 -4.83
C ASN A 133 -31.83 -24.18 -3.42
N GLY A 134 -32.73 -23.77 -2.53
CA GLY A 134 -32.84 -24.31 -1.19
C GLY A 134 -33.62 -25.64 -1.14
N SER A 135 -33.89 -26.09 0.07
CA SER A 135 -34.69 -27.30 0.33
C SER A 135 -35.97 -26.94 1.10
N PRO A 136 -37.06 -27.67 0.85
CA PRO A 136 -38.28 -27.53 1.64
C PRO A 136 -38.00 -27.70 3.15
N GLY A 137 -38.62 -26.87 3.97
CA GLY A 137 -38.45 -26.89 5.43
C GLY A 137 -37.23 -26.15 5.98
N ASN A 138 -36.29 -25.76 5.11
CA ASN A 138 -35.10 -24.99 5.51
C ASN A 138 -34.87 -23.73 4.63
N GLY A 139 -35.87 -23.33 3.87
CA GLY A 139 -35.84 -22.17 2.98
C GLY A 139 -35.53 -22.54 1.54
N GLU A 140 -36.58 -22.65 0.72
CA GLU A 140 -36.45 -22.86 -0.72
C GLU A 140 -35.80 -21.69 -1.43
N TRP A 141 -36.15 -20.49 -1.00
CA TRP A 141 -35.57 -19.24 -1.51
C TRP A 141 -34.38 -18.78 -0.69
N ARG A 142 -33.34 -18.42 -1.38
CA ARG A 142 -32.13 -17.85 -0.79
C ARG A 142 -31.83 -16.48 -1.39
N SER A 143 -31.58 -15.53 -0.52
CA SER A 143 -31.11 -14.18 -0.91
C SER A 143 -29.80 -13.92 -0.21
N ASN A 144 -28.79 -13.54 -0.96
CA ASN A 144 -27.49 -13.17 -0.43
C ASN A 144 -27.19 -11.72 -0.82
N ALA A 145 -26.64 -10.97 0.11
CA ALA A 145 -26.10 -9.65 -0.15
C ALA A 145 -24.68 -9.56 0.44
N VAL A 146 -23.76 -9.03 -0.35
CA VAL A 146 -22.38 -8.76 0.07
C VAL A 146 -22.11 -7.32 -0.21
N LEU A 147 -21.59 -6.58 0.78
CA LEU A 147 -21.09 -5.23 0.62
C LEU A 147 -19.63 -5.19 1.06
N LEU A 148 -18.79 -4.65 0.21
CA LEU A 148 -17.35 -4.51 0.44
C LEU A 148 -16.96 -3.04 0.25
N GLN A 149 -16.36 -2.46 1.28
CA GLN A 149 -15.82 -1.11 1.25
C GLN A 149 -14.35 -1.16 1.68
N GLY A 150 -13.46 -0.80 0.77
CA GLY A 150 -12.07 -0.50 1.12
C GLY A 150 -11.95 0.97 1.56
N ASP A 151 -10.88 1.28 2.29
CA ASP A 151 -10.62 2.62 2.82
C ASP A 151 -11.82 3.19 3.60
N PHE A 152 -12.44 2.32 4.44
CA PHE A 152 -13.71 2.63 5.13
C PHE A 152 -13.53 3.68 6.25
N ILE A 153 -12.55 3.51 7.12
CA ILE A 153 -12.18 4.45 8.18
C ILE A 153 -10.78 5.01 7.93
N LYS A 154 -9.87 4.14 7.50
CA LYS A 154 -8.48 4.46 7.25
C LYS A 154 -8.04 3.83 5.94
N ARG A 155 -7.09 4.46 5.27
CA ARG A 155 -6.54 3.90 4.04
C ARG A 155 -5.93 2.51 4.26
N GLY A 156 -6.29 1.58 3.36
CA GLY A 156 -5.84 0.19 3.40
C GLY A 156 -6.65 -0.71 4.31
N ASP A 157 -7.66 -0.18 5.04
CA ASP A 157 -8.61 -1.00 5.76
C ASP A 157 -9.70 -1.54 4.84
N THR A 158 -10.46 -2.52 5.34
CA THR A 158 -11.55 -3.11 4.57
C THR A 158 -12.70 -3.48 5.51
N ALA A 159 -13.90 -3.07 5.15
CA ALA A 159 -15.14 -3.47 5.79
C ALA A 159 -15.94 -4.39 4.83
N LEU A 160 -16.36 -5.53 5.33
CA LEU A 160 -17.21 -6.51 4.63
C LEU A 160 -18.48 -6.71 5.44
N LEU A 161 -19.63 -6.60 4.78
CA LEU A 161 -20.92 -6.98 5.32
C LEU A 161 -21.50 -8.10 4.46
N PHE A 162 -21.91 -9.18 5.09
CA PHE A 162 -22.57 -10.32 4.46
C PHE A 162 -23.93 -10.57 5.10
N LEU A 163 -24.94 -10.73 4.28
CA LEU A 163 -26.29 -11.08 4.69
C LEU A 163 -26.78 -12.28 3.85
N GLU A 164 -27.24 -13.32 4.51
CA GLU A 164 -27.97 -14.43 3.89
C GLU A 164 -29.35 -14.55 4.53
N LEU A 165 -30.35 -14.63 3.68
CA LEU A 165 -31.74 -14.90 4.06
C LEU A 165 -32.22 -16.14 3.35
N LYS A 166 -32.81 -17.07 4.10
CA LYS A 166 -33.49 -18.26 3.58
C LYS A 166 -34.94 -18.21 4.02
N ASN A 167 -35.86 -18.50 3.10
CA ASN A 167 -37.30 -18.43 3.35
C ASN A 167 -38.04 -19.52 2.54
N ASP A 168 -39.02 -20.17 3.13
CA ASP A 168 -39.90 -21.17 2.50
C ASP A 168 -41.20 -20.56 1.96
N GLY A 169 -41.30 -19.25 1.80
CA GLY A 169 -42.56 -18.57 1.49
C GLY A 169 -43.48 -18.42 2.71
N GLN A 170 -43.14 -19.04 3.83
CA GLN A 170 -43.75 -18.78 5.13
C GLN A 170 -42.77 -17.98 5.97
N LEU A 171 -43.17 -16.79 6.39
CA LEU A 171 -42.32 -15.84 7.18
C LEU A 171 -41.79 -16.47 8.50
N GLU A 172 -42.37 -17.56 8.93
CA GLU A 172 -42.02 -18.24 10.18
C GLU A 172 -40.91 -19.28 10.02
N LEU A 173 -40.56 -19.68 8.78
CA LEU A 173 -39.58 -20.72 8.48
C LEU A 173 -38.45 -20.15 7.67
N GLY A 174 -37.24 -20.44 8.06
CA GLY A 174 -36.06 -20.01 7.35
C GLY A 174 -34.88 -19.67 8.27
N SER A 175 -33.86 -19.11 7.70
CA SER A 175 -32.69 -18.68 8.45
C SER A 175 -32.20 -17.31 8.00
N THR A 176 -31.62 -16.61 8.95
CA THR A 176 -30.93 -15.34 8.71
C THR A 176 -29.50 -15.48 9.21
N LEU A 177 -28.54 -15.13 8.39
CA LEU A 177 -27.13 -14.98 8.77
C LEU A 177 -26.69 -13.57 8.42
N LEU A 178 -26.23 -12.83 9.41
CA LEU A 178 -25.61 -11.53 9.25
C LEU A 178 -24.18 -11.64 9.77
N SER A 179 -23.22 -11.22 8.98
CA SER A 179 -21.80 -11.17 9.39
C SER A 179 -21.18 -9.84 8.96
N ALA A 180 -20.45 -9.22 9.86
CA ALA A 180 -19.65 -8.04 9.60
C ALA A 180 -18.20 -8.36 9.94
N THR A 181 -17.30 -8.03 9.02
CA THR A 181 -15.85 -8.22 9.20
C THR A 181 -15.15 -6.90 8.92
N TYR A 182 -14.24 -6.53 9.79
CA TYR A 182 -13.40 -5.37 9.60
C TYR A 182 -11.93 -5.74 9.75
N THR A 183 -11.13 -5.37 8.75
CA THR A 183 -9.68 -5.61 8.71
C THR A 183 -8.97 -4.27 8.77
N TYR A 184 -8.11 -4.11 9.78
CA TYR A 184 -7.31 -2.92 10.01
C TYR A 184 -5.84 -3.22 9.77
N PRO A 185 -5.15 -2.48 8.87
CA PRO A 185 -3.71 -2.63 8.66
C PRO A 185 -2.93 -1.96 9.80
N LEU A 186 -2.13 -2.76 10.51
CA LEU A 186 -1.18 -2.28 11.54
C LEU A 186 0.14 -1.85 10.91
N SER A 187 0.67 -2.68 10.02
CA SER A 187 1.93 -2.48 9.32
C SER A 187 1.84 -3.16 7.96
N ASP A 188 2.96 -3.19 7.22
CA ASP A 188 3.06 -3.87 5.92
C ASP A 188 2.81 -5.37 6.00
N ASP A 189 3.26 -5.96 7.11
CA ASP A 189 3.27 -7.39 7.31
C ASP A 189 2.14 -7.86 8.24
N TRP A 190 1.42 -6.92 8.91
CA TRP A 190 0.45 -7.26 9.95
C TRP A 190 -0.88 -6.55 9.77
N ASN A 191 -1.95 -7.36 9.77
CA ASN A 191 -3.33 -6.89 9.81
C ASN A 191 -4.03 -7.45 11.04
N ILE A 192 -4.94 -6.67 11.61
CA ILE A 192 -5.91 -7.15 12.61
C ILE A 192 -7.26 -7.26 11.94
N THR A 193 -7.89 -8.42 12.07
CA THR A 193 -9.24 -8.66 11.58
C THR A 193 -10.16 -8.99 12.74
N GLY A 194 -11.25 -8.26 12.87
CA GLY A 194 -12.36 -8.53 13.77
C GLY A 194 -13.59 -8.94 12.97
N SER A 195 -14.33 -9.93 13.46
CA SER A 195 -15.58 -10.38 12.87
C SER A 195 -16.67 -10.49 13.92
N LEU A 196 -17.90 -10.10 13.54
CA LEU A 196 -19.10 -10.28 14.35
C LEU A 196 -20.16 -10.96 13.48
N GLY A 197 -20.75 -12.03 14.00
CA GLY A 197 -21.78 -12.80 13.29
C GLY A 197 -23.01 -13.02 14.16
N TYR A 198 -24.17 -12.90 13.55
CA TYR A 198 -25.47 -13.27 14.13
C TYR A 198 -26.16 -14.25 13.20
N SER A 199 -26.62 -15.37 13.74
CA SER A 199 -27.47 -16.30 13.01
C SER A 199 -28.74 -16.61 13.78
N HIS A 200 -29.82 -16.73 13.04
CA HIS A 200 -31.12 -17.16 13.54
C HIS A 200 -31.71 -18.15 12.56
N SER A 201 -32.14 -19.30 13.03
CA SER A 201 -32.71 -20.35 12.20
C SER A 201 -33.97 -20.90 12.83
N ASN A 202 -35.02 -21.01 12.02
CA ASN A 202 -36.27 -21.70 12.33
C ASN A 202 -36.47 -22.80 11.31
N PHE A 203 -36.66 -24.02 11.76
CA PHE A 203 -37.02 -25.14 10.89
C PHE A 203 -38.05 -26.05 11.55
N VAL A 204 -38.74 -26.81 10.73
CA VAL A 204 -39.74 -27.76 11.18
C VAL A 204 -39.14 -29.17 11.10
N GLU A 205 -39.26 -29.91 12.18
CA GLU A 205 -38.92 -31.35 12.20
C GLU A 205 -40.11 -32.15 11.70
N PHE A 206 -39.93 -32.93 10.60
CA PHE A 206 -40.96 -33.74 9.97
C PHE A 206 -41.13 -35.12 10.59
N ARG A 207 -40.75 -35.34 11.84
CA ARG A 207 -40.96 -36.63 12.53
C ARG A 207 -42.14 -36.57 13.52
N GLY A 208 -43.30 -36.94 13.02
CA GLY A 208 -44.49 -37.27 13.85
C GLY A 208 -45.29 -36.05 14.34
N ASP A 209 -44.72 -35.19 15.09
CA ASP A 209 -45.31 -33.93 15.51
C ASP A 209 -44.48 -32.75 14.97
N ASN A 210 -45.13 -31.78 14.31
CA ASN A 210 -44.47 -30.62 13.74
C ASN A 210 -43.94 -29.68 14.85
N HIS A 211 -42.75 -29.94 15.33
CA HIS A 211 -42.08 -29.07 16.29
C HIS A 211 -41.27 -27.99 15.59
N LYS A 212 -41.53 -26.72 15.91
CA LYS A 212 -40.71 -25.60 15.47
C LYS A 212 -39.48 -25.50 16.37
N LEU A 213 -38.29 -25.66 15.80
CA LEU A 213 -37.03 -25.49 16.47
C LEU A 213 -36.46 -24.10 16.13
N ASN A 214 -36.09 -23.35 17.17
CA ASN A 214 -35.54 -22.00 17.04
C ASN A 214 -34.10 -21.97 17.60
N PHE A 215 -33.13 -21.62 16.77
CA PHE A 215 -31.75 -21.52 17.17
C PHE A 215 -31.27 -20.08 16.94
N ARG A 216 -30.56 -19.54 17.92
CA ARG A 216 -29.89 -18.23 17.83
C ARG A 216 -28.45 -18.41 18.25
N THR A 217 -27.53 -17.91 17.44
CA THR A 217 -26.10 -17.93 17.73
C THR A 217 -25.50 -16.54 17.49
N LEU A 218 -24.71 -16.08 18.44
CA LEU A 218 -23.85 -14.90 18.30
C LEU A 218 -22.41 -15.40 18.34
N GLN A 219 -21.61 -15.00 17.33
CA GLN A 219 -20.18 -15.31 17.26
C GLN A 219 -19.41 -14.00 17.22
N GLY A 220 -18.32 -13.92 17.96
CA GLY A 220 -17.40 -12.81 17.99
C GLY A 220 -15.97 -13.26 17.74
#